data_22eff90574fe7009d4a403dde07ee8df
#
_entry.id   22eff90574fe7009d4a403dde07ee8df
#
_cell.length_a   1.000
_cell.length_b   1.000
_cell.length_c   1.000
_cell.angle_alpha   90.00
_cell.angle_beta   90.00
_cell.angle_gamma   90.00
#
_symmetry.space_group_name_H-M   'P 1'
#
loop_
_entity.id
_entity.type
_entity.pdbx_description
1 polymer ?
#
loop_
_entity_poly.entity_id
_entity_poly.type
_entity_poly.pdbx_seq_one_letter_code
_entity_poly.pdbx_strand_id
1 'polypeptide(L)'
;MIDKIKCEYKYGTDKHKYLIALLRHVQQTVDDLPNTITEDEYKAVNANPNNYPDWYVGLVGFCASYNGKWFGGYANGVKTKIGTVRNYTDEAIRNIKKQAPNLKGIEFYCSNYLEQYADGMVIYCDPPYRDTTKYATGSFDYDKFYTWCKEMSKTNIVLVSEYWMPEDGFECIWSSELKCTLDKNSRSNKVEKLYLCKG
;
A
#
# COMPACT_ATOMS: atom_id res chain seq x y z
N MET A 1 -0.80 0.90 -8.19
CA MET A 1 -0.19 1.88 -9.12
C MET A 1 0.80 1.22 -10.07
N ILE A 2 1.82 0.52 -9.58
CA ILE A 2 2.86 -0.15 -10.41
C ILE A 2 2.27 -1.12 -11.45
N ASP A 3 1.12 -1.72 -11.17
CA ASP A 3 0.36 -2.60 -12.05
C ASP A 3 -0.17 -1.90 -13.33
N LYS A 4 -0.24 -0.56 -13.33
CA LYS A 4 -0.76 0.26 -14.44
C LYS A 4 0.33 0.90 -15.30
N ILE A 5 1.58 0.87 -14.84
CA ILE A 5 2.70 1.48 -15.55
C ILE A 5 3.16 0.55 -16.68
N LYS A 6 3.36 1.10 -17.87
CA LYS A 6 3.89 0.38 -19.04
C LYS A 6 5.36 0.74 -19.18
N CYS A 7 6.25 -0.14 -18.77
CA CYS A 7 7.69 -0.06 -18.98
C CYS A 7 8.28 -1.47 -19.02
N GLU A 8 9.48 -1.59 -19.55
CA GLU A 8 10.18 -2.87 -19.76
C GLU A 8 10.52 -3.53 -18.42
N TYR A 9 11.06 -2.78 -17.48
CA TYR A 9 11.47 -3.27 -16.18
C TYR A 9 10.73 -2.56 -15.04
N LYS A 10 10.20 -3.34 -14.11
CA LYS A 10 9.48 -2.84 -12.93
C LYS A 10 9.82 -3.67 -11.71
N TYR A 11 10.09 -2.98 -10.60
CA TYR A 11 10.15 -3.63 -9.30
C TYR A 11 9.45 -2.81 -8.23
N GLY A 12 8.99 -3.48 -7.18
CA GLY A 12 8.38 -2.88 -6.00
C GLY A 12 9.04 -3.38 -4.73
N THR A 13 9.22 -2.49 -3.77
CA THR A 13 9.83 -2.83 -2.48
C THR A 13 8.95 -2.38 -1.34
N ASP A 14 8.89 -3.19 -0.29
CA ASP A 14 8.27 -2.84 0.98
C ASP A 14 8.98 -3.61 2.10
N LYS A 15 9.07 -3.04 3.29
CA LYS A 15 9.63 -3.73 4.46
C LYS A 15 8.68 -4.74 5.08
N HIS A 16 7.41 -4.72 4.69
CA HIS A 16 6.39 -5.60 5.24
C HIS A 16 6.40 -6.96 4.55
N LYS A 17 7.07 -7.95 5.18
CA LYS A 17 7.30 -9.28 4.59
C LYS A 17 6.01 -9.95 4.09
N TYR A 18 4.92 -9.84 4.83
CA TYR A 18 3.64 -10.46 4.48
C TYR A 18 2.97 -9.81 3.26
N LEU A 19 3.16 -8.50 3.07
CA LEU A 19 2.69 -7.82 1.85
C LEU A 19 3.44 -8.33 0.62
N ILE A 20 4.76 -8.41 0.71
CA ILE A 20 5.60 -8.92 -0.39
C ILE A 20 5.31 -10.40 -0.67
N ALA A 21 5.12 -11.22 0.37
CA ALA A 21 4.75 -12.63 0.19
C ALA A 21 3.40 -12.76 -0.51
N LEU A 22 2.40 -11.94 -0.15
CA LEU A 22 1.10 -11.90 -0.83
C LEU A 22 1.24 -11.53 -2.31
N LEU A 23 1.95 -10.45 -2.63
CA LEU A 23 2.13 -9.99 -4.01
C LEU A 23 2.81 -11.04 -4.89
N ARG A 24 3.87 -11.69 -4.39
CA ARG A 24 4.56 -12.79 -5.07
C ARG A 24 3.65 -14.00 -5.29
N HIS A 25 2.86 -14.38 -4.28
CA HIS A 25 1.93 -15.49 -4.40
C HIS A 25 0.84 -15.20 -5.45
N VAL A 26 0.24 -14.01 -5.41
CA VAL A 26 -0.79 -13.59 -6.38
C VAL A 26 -0.27 -13.60 -7.82
N GLN A 27 1.00 -13.28 -8.03
CA GLN A 27 1.62 -13.37 -9.36
C GLN A 27 1.70 -14.79 -9.90
N GLN A 28 1.91 -15.78 -9.02
CA GLN A 28 2.20 -17.17 -9.39
C GLN A 28 0.94 -18.02 -9.40
N THR A 29 0.09 -17.88 -8.39
CA THR A 29 -1.00 -18.81 -8.07
C THR A 29 -2.25 -18.07 -7.60
N VAL A 30 -2.75 -17.13 -8.41
CA VAL A 30 -3.94 -16.33 -8.05
C VAL A 30 -5.19 -17.15 -7.80
N ASP A 31 -5.29 -18.33 -8.42
CA ASP A 31 -6.46 -19.22 -8.30
C ASP A 31 -6.52 -19.92 -6.92
N ASP A 32 -5.41 -19.99 -6.19
CA ASP A 32 -5.35 -20.54 -4.83
C ASP A 32 -5.96 -19.62 -3.78
N LEU A 33 -6.25 -18.37 -4.14
CA LEU A 33 -6.86 -17.42 -3.21
C LEU A 33 -8.28 -17.86 -2.85
N PRO A 34 -8.66 -17.87 -1.56
CA PRO A 34 -10.02 -18.15 -1.14
C PRO A 34 -10.99 -17.13 -1.74
N ASN A 35 -12.28 -17.43 -1.71
CA ASN A 35 -13.31 -16.49 -2.15
C ASN A 35 -13.79 -15.57 -1.03
N THR A 36 -13.62 -16.01 0.21
CA THR A 36 -14.00 -15.27 1.43
C THR A 36 -13.04 -15.60 2.57
N ILE A 37 -13.01 -14.78 3.59
CA ILE A 37 -12.32 -14.99 4.86
C ILE A 37 -13.32 -14.66 5.96
N THR A 38 -13.54 -15.58 6.90
CA THR A 38 -14.47 -15.39 8.02
C THR A 38 -13.82 -14.58 9.15
N GLU A 39 -14.64 -14.04 10.06
CA GLU A 39 -14.14 -13.32 11.22
C GLU A 39 -13.35 -14.22 12.18
N ASP A 40 -13.76 -15.48 12.35
CA ASP A 40 -13.05 -16.44 13.20
C ASP A 40 -11.69 -16.79 12.62
N GLU A 41 -11.60 -16.96 11.30
CA GLU A 41 -10.36 -17.18 10.59
C GLU A 41 -9.42 -15.96 10.70
N TYR A 42 -9.96 -14.74 10.54
CA TYR A 42 -9.20 -13.50 10.74
C TYR A 42 -8.61 -13.44 12.16
N LYS A 43 -9.40 -13.76 13.18
CA LYS A 43 -8.94 -13.79 14.59
C LYS A 43 -7.87 -14.86 14.81
N ALA A 44 -8.06 -16.06 14.25
CA ALA A 44 -7.12 -17.16 14.38
C ALA A 44 -5.76 -16.84 13.75
N VAL A 45 -5.75 -16.28 12.53
CA VAL A 45 -4.52 -15.88 11.82
C VAL A 45 -3.82 -14.73 12.55
N ASN A 46 -4.56 -13.75 13.04
CA ASN A 46 -3.99 -12.63 13.81
C ASN A 46 -3.35 -13.10 15.12
N ALA A 47 -3.97 -14.05 15.82
CA ALA A 47 -3.46 -14.56 17.08
C ALA A 47 -2.18 -15.43 16.90
N ASN A 48 -2.09 -16.18 15.82
CA ASN A 48 -1.00 -17.15 15.59
C ASN A 48 -0.51 -17.12 14.13
N PRO A 49 0.06 -16.00 13.66
CA PRO A 49 0.46 -15.85 12.25
C PRO A 49 1.50 -16.87 11.80
N ASN A 50 2.35 -17.35 12.71
CA ASN A 50 3.39 -18.34 12.39
C ASN A 50 2.84 -19.74 12.01
N ASN A 51 1.56 -20.01 12.26
CA ASN A 51 0.91 -21.26 11.89
C ASN A 51 0.41 -21.26 10.43
N TYR A 52 0.57 -20.15 9.72
CA TYR A 52 0.05 -19.96 8.36
C TYR A 52 1.17 -19.54 7.41
N PRO A 53 1.05 -19.83 6.09
CA PRO A 53 1.98 -19.30 5.10
C PRO A 53 2.01 -17.78 5.11
N ASP A 54 3.18 -17.16 4.94
CA ASP A 54 3.34 -15.70 4.98
C ASP A 54 2.40 -14.96 4.02
N TRP A 55 2.17 -15.50 2.81
CA TRP A 55 1.25 -14.90 1.85
C TRP A 55 -0.21 -14.87 2.34
N TYR A 56 -0.61 -15.93 3.05
CA TYR A 56 -1.96 -16.03 3.59
C TYR A 56 -2.18 -15.07 4.77
N VAL A 57 -1.18 -14.94 5.64
CA VAL A 57 -1.17 -13.91 6.68
C VAL A 57 -1.30 -12.52 6.07
N GLY A 58 -0.59 -12.27 4.96
CA GLY A 58 -0.69 -11.03 4.19
C GLY A 58 -2.11 -10.79 3.63
N LEU A 59 -2.71 -11.82 3.03
CA LEU A 59 -4.08 -11.76 2.51
C LEU A 59 -5.07 -11.42 3.62
N VAL A 60 -5.04 -12.16 4.72
CA VAL A 60 -5.95 -11.95 5.86
C VAL A 60 -5.70 -10.58 6.51
N GLY A 61 -4.44 -10.25 6.79
CA GLY A 61 -4.06 -9.01 7.49
C GLY A 61 -4.41 -7.73 6.75
N PHE A 62 -4.35 -7.73 5.41
CA PHE A 62 -4.69 -6.55 4.59
C PHE A 62 -6.11 -6.62 4.03
N CYS A 63 -6.50 -7.73 3.38
CA CYS A 63 -7.73 -7.78 2.60
C CYS A 63 -8.98 -8.03 3.45
N ALA A 64 -8.84 -8.69 4.62
CA ALA A 64 -9.95 -8.86 5.55
C ALA A 64 -10.01 -7.77 6.62
N SER A 65 -9.14 -6.77 6.55
CA SER A 65 -9.10 -5.64 7.50
C SER A 65 -9.81 -4.41 6.98
N TYR A 66 -10.41 -3.67 7.90
CA TYR A 66 -11.08 -2.41 7.59
C TYR A 66 -10.10 -1.41 6.95
N ASN A 67 -10.48 -0.87 5.79
CA ASN A 67 -9.67 0.04 4.96
C ASN A 67 -8.28 -0.51 4.57
N GLY A 68 -8.07 -1.82 4.54
CA GLY A 68 -6.78 -2.41 4.20
C GLY A 68 -5.68 -2.16 5.24
N LYS A 69 -6.03 -1.70 6.44
CA LYS A 69 -5.07 -1.45 7.51
C LYS A 69 -4.65 -2.76 8.17
N TRP A 70 -3.35 -3.02 8.26
CA TRP A 70 -2.78 -4.24 8.81
C TRP A 70 -3.40 -4.64 10.14
N PHE A 71 -4.16 -5.73 10.15
CA PHE A 71 -4.97 -6.22 11.29
C PHE A 71 -5.71 -5.11 12.05
N GLY A 72 -6.25 -4.13 11.32
CA GLY A 72 -6.94 -2.94 11.86
C GLY A 72 -8.40 -3.17 12.27
N GLY A 73 -8.82 -4.42 12.40
CA GLY A 73 -10.16 -4.86 12.68
C GLY A 73 -10.81 -5.53 11.47
N TYR A 74 -11.58 -6.59 11.69
CA TYR A 74 -12.23 -7.35 10.62
C TYR A 74 -13.23 -6.48 9.84
N ALA A 75 -13.13 -6.53 8.52
CA ALA A 75 -13.99 -5.77 7.61
C ALA A 75 -15.35 -6.45 7.46
N ASN A 76 -16.22 -6.28 8.44
CA ASN A 76 -17.58 -6.81 8.43
C ASN A 76 -18.40 -6.34 7.24
N GLY A 77 -19.33 -7.18 6.80
CA GLY A 77 -20.31 -6.81 5.79
C GLY A 77 -21.28 -5.71 6.28
N VAL A 78 -21.65 -4.81 5.40
CA VAL A 78 -22.57 -3.70 5.68
C VAL A 78 -23.84 -3.85 4.83
N LYS A 79 -25.01 -3.74 5.47
CA LYS A 79 -26.28 -3.64 4.74
C LYS A 79 -26.32 -2.35 3.95
N THR A 80 -26.52 -2.48 2.64
CA THR A 80 -26.69 -1.33 1.75
C THR A 80 -28.09 -0.74 1.89
N LYS A 81 -28.31 0.47 1.39
CA LYS A 81 -29.62 1.15 1.39
C LYS A 81 -30.71 0.37 0.62
N ILE A 82 -30.30 -0.52 -0.30
CA ILE A 82 -31.21 -1.36 -1.10
C ILE A 82 -31.37 -2.77 -0.53
N GLY A 83 -30.91 -3.01 0.74
CA GLY A 83 -31.12 -4.28 1.45
C GLY A 83 -30.13 -5.40 1.14
N THR A 84 -29.17 -5.20 0.24
CA THR A 84 -28.08 -6.16 -0.01
C THR A 84 -26.99 -6.04 1.04
N VAL A 85 -26.24 -7.12 1.28
CA VAL A 85 -25.05 -7.09 2.14
C VAL A 85 -23.83 -6.91 1.25
N ARG A 86 -23.05 -5.83 1.49
CA ARG A 86 -21.75 -5.63 0.87
C ARG A 86 -20.68 -6.29 1.74
N ASN A 87 -20.01 -7.30 1.22
CA ASN A 87 -18.89 -7.94 1.89
C ASN A 87 -17.58 -7.34 1.38
N TYR A 88 -16.89 -6.58 2.25
CA TYR A 88 -15.65 -5.89 1.88
C TYR A 88 -14.48 -6.85 1.67
N THR A 89 -14.43 -7.96 2.40
CA THR A 89 -13.40 -8.98 2.26
C THR A 89 -13.48 -9.66 0.89
N ASP A 90 -14.68 -10.12 0.50
CA ASP A 90 -14.90 -10.72 -0.82
C ASP A 90 -14.59 -9.74 -1.95
N GLU A 91 -14.93 -8.46 -1.74
CA GLU A 91 -14.63 -7.40 -2.72
C GLU A 91 -13.12 -7.20 -2.86
N ALA A 92 -12.37 -7.16 -1.76
CA ALA A 92 -10.92 -7.02 -1.76
C ALA A 92 -10.24 -8.20 -2.47
N ILE A 93 -10.67 -9.44 -2.19
CA ILE A 93 -10.16 -10.64 -2.85
C ILE A 93 -10.46 -10.62 -4.37
N ARG A 94 -11.69 -10.27 -4.76
CA ARG A 94 -12.02 -10.12 -6.19
C ARG A 94 -11.19 -9.05 -6.88
N ASN A 95 -10.89 -7.95 -6.20
CA ASN A 95 -10.05 -6.89 -6.75
C ASN A 95 -8.61 -7.35 -6.95
N ILE A 96 -8.03 -8.08 -6.00
CA ILE A 96 -6.70 -8.69 -6.15
C ILE A 96 -6.68 -9.67 -7.32
N LYS A 97 -7.67 -10.56 -7.43
CA LYS A 97 -7.77 -11.51 -8.55
C LYS A 97 -7.82 -10.79 -9.91
N LYS A 98 -8.52 -9.65 -10.00
CA LYS A 98 -8.55 -8.81 -11.21
C LYS A 98 -7.23 -8.11 -11.52
N GLN A 99 -6.45 -7.77 -10.50
CA GLN A 99 -5.15 -7.10 -10.67
C GLN A 99 -4.02 -8.06 -10.98
N ALA A 100 -4.13 -9.33 -10.59
CA ALA A 100 -3.08 -10.33 -10.73
C ALA A 100 -2.43 -10.40 -12.12
N PRO A 101 -3.17 -10.37 -13.25
CA PRO A 101 -2.55 -10.37 -14.58
C PRO A 101 -1.59 -9.20 -14.81
N ASN A 102 -1.86 -8.03 -14.21
CA ASN A 102 -1.06 -6.83 -14.37
C ASN A 102 0.20 -6.83 -13.49
N LEU A 103 0.31 -7.78 -12.55
CA LEU A 103 1.48 -7.94 -11.70
C LEU A 103 2.57 -8.81 -12.36
N LYS A 104 2.26 -9.52 -13.44
CA LYS A 104 3.22 -10.37 -14.15
C LYS A 104 4.44 -9.57 -14.60
N GLY A 105 5.63 -10.13 -14.38
CA GLY A 105 6.90 -9.49 -14.73
C GLY A 105 7.35 -8.36 -13.80
N ILE A 106 6.61 -8.06 -12.72
CA ILE A 106 7.07 -7.12 -11.69
C ILE A 106 7.89 -7.92 -10.65
N GLU A 107 9.08 -7.46 -10.33
CA GLU A 107 9.87 -8.05 -9.26
C GLU A 107 9.48 -7.39 -7.91
N PHE A 108 9.24 -8.19 -6.87
CA PHE A 108 8.91 -7.68 -5.55
C PHE A 108 9.97 -8.07 -4.52
N TYR A 109 10.47 -7.11 -3.73
CA TYR A 109 11.50 -7.33 -2.73
C TYR A 109 11.07 -6.85 -1.34
N CYS A 110 11.33 -7.70 -0.32
CA CYS A 110 11.16 -7.31 1.07
C CYS A 110 12.44 -6.64 1.55
N SER A 111 12.45 -5.30 1.57
CA SER A 111 13.64 -4.54 1.98
C SER A 111 13.29 -3.12 2.42
N ASN A 112 14.22 -2.47 3.10
CA ASN A 112 14.10 -1.07 3.46
C ASN A 112 14.45 -0.19 2.26
N TYR A 113 13.77 0.96 2.10
CA TYR A 113 14.08 1.93 1.04
C TYR A 113 15.54 2.43 1.11
N LEU A 114 16.14 2.52 2.31
CA LEU A 114 17.53 2.90 2.52
C LEU A 114 18.54 1.92 1.91
N GLU A 115 18.13 0.69 1.65
CA GLU A 115 18.96 -0.38 1.06
C GLU A 115 18.82 -0.41 -0.47
N GLN A 116 17.94 0.44 -1.03
CA GLN A 116 17.69 0.48 -2.46
C GLN A 116 18.71 1.37 -3.16
N TYR A 117 19.21 0.85 -4.29
CA TYR A 117 19.98 1.60 -5.26
C TYR A 117 19.27 1.56 -6.61
N ALA A 118 19.17 2.69 -7.28
CA ALA A 118 18.64 2.81 -8.63
C ALA A 118 19.43 3.86 -9.41
N ASP A 119 19.52 3.68 -10.70
CA ASP A 119 20.18 4.61 -11.63
C ASP A 119 19.38 4.69 -12.93
N GLY A 120 19.11 5.91 -13.41
CA GLY A 120 18.32 6.16 -14.61
C GLY A 120 16.85 5.73 -14.54
N MET A 121 16.29 5.63 -13.34
CA MET A 121 14.92 5.11 -13.12
C MET A 121 13.93 6.19 -12.72
N VAL A 122 12.62 5.86 -12.82
CA VAL A 122 11.56 6.61 -12.16
C VAL A 122 11.22 5.89 -10.86
N ILE A 123 11.42 6.55 -9.74
CA ILE A 123 11.14 6.06 -8.39
C ILE A 123 9.86 6.73 -7.91
N TYR A 124 8.84 5.93 -7.55
CA TYR A 124 7.64 6.42 -6.89
C TYR A 124 7.63 5.97 -5.44
N CYS A 125 7.53 6.93 -4.53
CA CYS A 125 7.48 6.72 -3.09
C CYS A 125 6.08 7.06 -2.55
N ASP A 126 5.54 6.15 -1.74
CA ASP A 126 4.30 6.33 -0.98
C ASP A 126 4.60 6.08 0.51
N PRO A 127 5.28 7.02 1.20
CA PRO A 127 5.66 6.87 2.59
C PRO A 127 4.42 6.91 3.51
N PRO A 128 4.53 6.51 4.79
CA PRO A 128 3.51 6.81 5.78
C PRO A 128 3.26 8.31 5.81
N TYR A 129 2.03 8.75 5.55
CA TYR A 129 1.70 10.18 5.48
C TYR A 129 1.86 10.84 6.85
N ARG A 130 2.52 11.99 6.86
CA ARG A 130 2.75 12.81 8.06
C ARG A 130 1.39 13.14 8.70
N ASP A 131 1.30 13.09 10.03
CA ASP A 131 0.09 13.36 10.79
C ASP A 131 -1.07 12.36 10.61
N THR A 132 -0.81 11.20 9.99
CA THR A 132 -1.77 10.10 9.98
C THR A 132 -1.53 9.13 11.15
N THR A 133 -2.49 8.21 11.36
CA THR A 133 -2.42 7.21 12.44
C THR A 133 -1.09 6.46 12.39
N LYS A 134 -0.34 6.40 13.51
CA LYS A 134 0.94 5.70 13.62
C LYS A 134 0.81 4.28 13.06
N TYR A 135 1.65 3.95 12.10
CA TYR A 135 1.79 2.58 11.62
C TYR A 135 2.38 1.69 12.71
N ALA A 136 1.95 0.43 12.77
CA ALA A 136 2.43 -0.55 13.75
C ALA A 136 3.95 -0.84 13.66
N THR A 137 4.63 -0.30 12.65
CA THR A 137 6.05 -0.54 12.34
C THR A 137 7.04 0.47 12.96
N GLY A 138 6.59 1.31 13.91
CA GLY A 138 7.43 2.32 14.58
C GLY A 138 7.34 3.72 13.94
N SER A 139 8.15 4.67 14.43
CA SER A 139 8.24 6.02 13.88
C SER A 139 8.99 6.00 12.54
N PHE A 140 8.38 6.58 11.51
CA PHE A 140 9.07 6.80 10.23
C PHE A 140 9.97 8.03 10.34
N ASP A 141 11.22 7.91 9.94
CA ASP A 141 12.21 8.99 9.97
C ASP A 141 12.13 9.81 8.66
N TYR A 142 11.34 10.88 8.69
CA TYR A 142 11.12 11.73 7.53
C TYR A 142 12.38 12.46 7.08
N ASP A 143 13.26 12.86 8.01
CA ASP A 143 14.49 13.60 7.66
C ASP A 143 15.46 12.70 6.90
N LYS A 144 15.61 11.44 7.33
CA LYS A 144 16.38 10.44 6.56
C LYS A 144 15.74 10.15 5.21
N PHE A 145 14.40 10.07 5.16
CA PHE A 145 13.69 9.84 3.90
C PHE A 145 13.89 10.99 2.92
N TYR A 146 13.80 12.24 3.36
CA TYR A 146 14.04 13.41 2.51
C TYR A 146 15.47 13.46 1.99
N THR A 147 16.43 13.16 2.85
CA THR A 147 17.85 13.07 2.48
C THR A 147 18.07 11.99 1.42
N TRP A 148 17.47 10.81 1.61
CA TRP A 148 17.52 9.71 0.64
C TRP A 148 16.86 10.09 -0.69
N CYS A 149 15.70 10.73 -0.69
CA CYS A 149 15.06 11.22 -1.91
C CYS A 149 15.96 12.17 -2.70
N LYS A 150 16.60 13.13 -2.03
CA LYS A 150 17.53 14.08 -2.65
C LYS A 150 18.77 13.37 -3.23
N GLU A 151 19.30 12.39 -2.53
CA GLU A 151 20.44 11.61 -3.05
C GLU A 151 20.04 10.80 -4.30
N MET A 152 18.92 10.11 -4.23
CA MET A 152 18.41 9.33 -5.36
C MET A 152 18.02 10.20 -6.57
N SER A 153 17.58 11.43 -6.35
CA SER A 153 17.19 12.34 -7.44
C SER A 153 18.36 12.87 -8.27
N LYS A 154 19.60 12.66 -7.85
CA LYS A 154 20.79 13.03 -8.63
C LYS A 154 20.92 12.25 -9.95
N THR A 155 20.43 11.01 -9.96
CA THR A 155 20.50 10.12 -11.13
C THR A 155 19.16 9.54 -11.56
N ASN A 156 18.08 9.83 -10.81
CA ASN A 156 16.75 9.27 -11.04
C ASN A 156 15.69 10.38 -11.03
N ILE A 157 14.49 10.08 -11.56
CA ILE A 157 13.29 10.89 -11.36
C ILE A 157 12.61 10.35 -10.10
N VAL A 158 12.59 11.13 -9.01
CA VAL A 158 11.96 10.73 -7.73
C VAL A 158 10.65 11.47 -7.53
N LEU A 159 9.56 10.71 -7.42
CA LEU A 159 8.20 11.18 -7.19
C LEU A 159 7.73 10.72 -5.80
N VAL A 160 7.12 11.62 -5.03
CA VAL A 160 6.62 11.32 -3.68
C VAL A 160 5.15 11.71 -3.57
N SER A 161 4.31 10.77 -3.14
CA SER A 161 2.91 11.02 -2.78
C SER A 161 2.83 11.36 -1.30
N GLU A 162 2.33 12.57 -0.95
CA GLU A 162 2.21 13.04 0.43
C GLU A 162 1.26 14.24 0.51
N TYR A 163 0.73 14.56 1.69
CA TYR A 163 -0.05 15.77 1.91
C TYR A 163 0.83 17.02 1.95
N TRP A 164 2.03 16.90 2.48
CA TRP A 164 2.99 17.99 2.63
C TRP A 164 4.43 17.49 2.53
N MET A 165 5.26 18.23 1.83
CA MET A 165 6.72 18.05 1.74
C MET A 165 7.41 19.38 2.00
N PRO A 166 8.68 19.39 2.48
CA PRO A 166 9.47 20.63 2.59
C PRO A 166 9.62 21.29 1.21
N GLU A 167 9.61 22.63 1.17
CA GLU A 167 9.81 23.36 -0.08
C GLU A 167 11.23 23.20 -0.63
N ASP A 168 12.22 23.00 0.27
CA ASP A 168 13.60 22.75 -0.12
C ASP A 168 13.78 21.38 -0.78
N GLY A 169 13.98 21.42 -2.10
CA GLY A 169 14.22 20.23 -2.93
C GLY A 169 12.97 19.47 -3.36
N PHE A 170 11.74 19.95 -3.08
CA PHE A 170 10.50 19.28 -3.50
C PHE A 170 9.51 20.24 -4.14
N GLU A 171 9.11 19.93 -5.37
CA GLU A 171 8.13 20.72 -6.12
C GLU A 171 6.80 19.97 -6.23
N CYS A 172 5.69 20.57 -5.81
CA CYS A 172 4.36 20.00 -6.03
C CYS A 172 4.00 20.12 -7.51
N ILE A 173 3.94 18.98 -8.21
CA ILE A 173 3.61 18.90 -9.65
C ILE A 173 2.16 18.52 -9.91
N TRP A 174 1.45 18.01 -8.90
CA TRP A 174 0.02 17.68 -9.00
C TRP A 174 -0.63 17.70 -7.63
N SER A 175 -1.91 18.09 -7.58
CA SER A 175 -2.74 18.04 -6.38
C SER A 175 -4.18 17.71 -6.69
N SER A 176 -4.86 17.00 -5.77
CA SER A 176 -6.29 16.67 -5.87
C SER A 176 -6.96 16.72 -4.51
N GLU A 177 -8.12 17.36 -4.43
CA GLU A 177 -8.93 17.32 -3.22
C GLU A 177 -9.60 15.96 -3.06
N LEU A 178 -9.31 15.27 -1.95
CA LEU A 178 -10.02 14.08 -1.55
C LEU A 178 -11.26 14.48 -0.74
N LYS A 179 -12.44 14.24 -1.30
CA LYS A 179 -13.69 14.32 -0.52
C LYS A 179 -13.70 13.17 0.48
N CYS A 180 -13.28 13.44 1.72
CA CYS A 180 -13.35 12.47 2.80
C CYS A 180 -14.81 12.25 3.19
N THR A 181 -15.41 11.13 2.75
CA THR A 181 -16.81 10.75 3.07
C THR A 181 -16.93 9.96 4.37
N LEU A 182 -15.82 9.70 5.07
CA LEU A 182 -15.74 8.74 6.19
C LEU A 182 -15.93 9.36 7.58
N ASP A 183 -15.86 10.67 7.72
CA ASP A 183 -16.09 11.32 9.01
C ASP A 183 -17.14 12.44 8.89
N LYS A 184 -18.29 12.21 9.53
CA LYS A 184 -19.39 13.19 9.55
C LYS A 184 -19.04 14.46 10.34
N ASN A 185 -18.00 14.42 11.17
CA ASN A 185 -17.65 15.47 12.12
C ASN A 185 -16.35 16.23 11.78
N SER A 186 -15.51 15.74 10.86
CA SER A 186 -14.31 16.45 10.40
C SER A 186 -14.33 16.60 8.87
N ARG A 187 -14.85 17.75 8.42
CA ARG A 187 -14.72 18.18 7.02
C ARG A 187 -13.32 18.78 6.75
N SER A 188 -12.26 18.08 7.10
CA SER A 188 -10.95 18.48 6.60
C SER A 188 -10.80 17.91 5.19
N ASN A 189 -10.95 18.75 4.17
CA ASN A 189 -10.56 18.41 2.81
C ASN A 189 -9.05 18.14 2.83
N LYS A 190 -8.66 16.87 2.81
CA LYS A 190 -7.27 16.50 2.64
C LYS A 190 -6.95 16.63 1.15
N VAL A 191 -5.88 17.33 0.85
CA VAL A 191 -5.38 17.50 -0.52
C VAL A 191 -4.22 16.53 -0.69
N GLU A 192 -4.43 15.50 -1.50
CA GLU A 192 -3.35 14.61 -1.92
C GLU A 192 -2.49 15.29 -2.96
N LYS A 193 -1.19 15.18 -2.83
CA LYS A 193 -0.24 15.85 -3.70
C LYS A 193 0.82 14.88 -4.20
N LEU A 194 1.34 15.15 -5.39
CA LEU A 194 2.50 14.48 -5.95
C LEU A 194 3.63 15.51 -6.06
N TYR A 195 4.76 15.17 -5.49
CA TYR A 195 5.95 16.00 -5.49
C TYR A 195 7.04 15.38 -6.35
N LEU A 196 7.72 16.22 -7.12
CA LEU A 196 8.99 15.90 -7.78
C LEU A 196 10.13 16.34 -6.87
N CYS A 197 11.05 15.42 -6.56
CA CYS A 197 12.28 15.76 -5.86
C CYS A 197 13.28 16.36 -6.85
N LYS A 198 13.82 17.53 -6.52
CA LYS A 198 14.90 18.19 -7.25
C LYS A 198 16.17 18.10 -6.39
N GLY A 199 17.14 17.28 -6.84
CA GLY A 199 18.45 17.13 -6.22
C GLY A 199 19.35 18.35 -6.40
#